data_c337c71044362e7c0e693e4e0adc1bb5
#
_entry.id   c337c71044362e7c0e693e4e0adc1bb5
#
_cell.length_a   1.000
_cell.length_b   1.000
_cell.length_c   1.000
_cell.angle_alpha   90.00
_cell.angle_beta   90.00
_cell.angle_gamma   90.00
#
_symmetry.space_group_name_H-M   'P 1'
#
loop_
_entity.id
_entity.type
_entity.pdbx_description
1 polymer ?
#
loop_
_entity_poly.entity_id
_entity_poly.type
_entity_poly.pdbx_seq_one_letter_code
_entity_poly.pdbx_strand_id
1 'polypeptide(L)'
;MATTEFIAAIELGSSKITGVAGRKNSDGSMQVLAYAQEDSSTFIRKGVIFNLDKTAQSLTSIINRLEGELKNSIAKVYVGIGGQSLRTVRNVVSRDLEEEAIISEELVSAIGDENIAIPVVDMDILDVAPQEYKVGNNLQANPVGLVGSHIEGRFLNIVARASVRKNLEHCFQQAKIDIADQLIAPLVTANAVLTESERRSGCALIDFGADTTTISVYKNNILRFLTVLPLGGNSITRDITTLQMEEEEAERLKKAYGDALYEEDPEQEEATCKLDDDNRIIKVADLNNIIEARVEEIVANVWNQIQLSSYEDKLLAGIILTGGAANLKNLDETLRKRSKIEKIRMAKLPRNTVHAPSNILKKDGSQNTLFGLLFEGNQNCCLTETAPQAPAPSVSKPEPEVHTVDMFEDDQE
;
A
#
# COMPACT_ATOMS: atom_id res chain seq x y z
N MET A 1 28.56 -15.43 4.78
CA MET A 1 27.70 -16.04 5.82
C MET A 1 26.27 -15.80 5.40
N ALA A 2 25.40 -16.81 5.52
CA ALA A 2 23.98 -16.66 5.26
C ALA A 2 23.35 -15.69 6.26
N THR A 3 22.46 -14.82 5.79
CA THR A 3 21.78 -13.83 6.65
C THR A 3 20.56 -14.50 7.27
N THR A 4 20.55 -14.68 8.58
CA THR A 4 19.47 -15.38 9.30
C THR A 4 18.35 -14.47 9.78
N GLU A 5 18.50 -13.14 9.65
CA GLU A 5 17.49 -12.17 10.06
C GLU A 5 17.32 -11.14 8.93
N PHE A 6 16.13 -11.10 8.37
CA PHE A 6 15.75 -10.11 7.38
C PHE A 6 14.21 -9.96 7.33
N ILE A 7 13.77 -8.83 6.82
CA ILE A 7 12.38 -8.57 6.45
C ILE A 7 12.27 -8.74 4.94
N ALA A 8 11.22 -9.39 4.45
CA ALA A 8 10.92 -9.50 3.04
C ALA A 8 9.56 -8.89 2.74
N ALA A 9 9.47 -8.13 1.64
CA ALA A 9 8.25 -7.46 1.20
C ALA A 9 8.03 -7.63 -0.30
N ILE A 10 6.76 -7.71 -0.70
CA ILE A 10 6.34 -7.79 -2.11
C ILE A 10 5.31 -6.71 -2.39
N GLU A 11 5.57 -5.94 -3.44
CA GLU A 11 4.66 -4.97 -4.01
C GLU A 11 4.05 -5.54 -5.30
N LEU A 12 2.71 -5.52 -5.39
CA LEU A 12 1.94 -5.98 -6.53
C LEU A 12 1.47 -4.78 -7.35
N GLY A 13 2.31 -4.30 -8.25
CA GLY A 13 1.97 -3.21 -9.16
C GLY A 13 1.36 -3.68 -10.47
N SER A 14 0.72 -2.76 -11.22
CA SER A 14 0.11 -3.08 -12.53
C SER A 14 1.13 -3.18 -13.66
N SER A 15 2.32 -2.61 -13.51
CA SER A 15 3.41 -2.73 -14.50
C SER A 15 4.45 -3.75 -14.08
N LYS A 16 4.63 -3.98 -12.79
CA LYS A 16 5.64 -4.90 -12.25
C LYS A 16 5.24 -5.42 -10.88
N ILE A 17 5.60 -6.67 -10.59
CA ILE A 17 5.72 -7.19 -9.24
C ILE A 17 7.19 -6.98 -8.81
N THR A 18 7.38 -6.52 -7.60
CA THR A 18 8.71 -6.28 -7.06
C THR A 18 8.82 -6.89 -5.67
N GLY A 19 9.85 -7.67 -5.46
CA GLY A 19 10.22 -8.22 -4.17
C GLY A 19 11.52 -7.62 -3.66
N VAL A 20 11.61 -7.40 -2.37
CA VAL A 20 12.80 -6.89 -1.68
C VAL A 20 12.97 -7.59 -0.35
N ALA A 21 14.23 -7.87 0.00
CA ALA A 21 14.58 -8.26 1.36
C ALA A 21 15.62 -7.29 1.93
N GLY A 22 15.47 -6.97 3.19
CA GLY A 22 16.33 -6.02 3.88
C GLY A 22 16.48 -6.29 5.36
N ARG A 23 17.47 -5.66 5.97
CA ARG A 23 17.71 -5.72 7.42
C ARG A 23 17.71 -4.33 8.01
N LYS A 24 16.97 -4.15 9.10
CA LYS A 24 17.02 -2.91 9.88
C LYS A 24 18.35 -2.81 10.63
N ASN A 25 19.02 -1.70 10.48
CA ASN A 25 20.22 -1.38 11.25
C ASN A 25 19.84 -0.75 12.60
N SER A 26 20.80 -0.70 13.52
CA SER A 26 20.59 -0.11 14.85
C SER A 26 20.24 1.38 14.84
N ASP A 27 20.58 2.10 13.78
CA ASP A 27 20.24 3.52 13.56
C ASP A 27 18.86 3.73 12.91
N GLY A 28 18.11 2.63 12.68
CA GLY A 28 16.78 2.66 12.03
C GLY A 28 16.83 2.67 10.50
N SER A 29 18.01 2.73 9.89
CA SER A 29 18.16 2.61 8.44
C SER A 29 17.94 1.17 7.96
N MET A 30 17.62 1.01 6.68
CA MET A 30 17.38 -0.27 6.04
C MET A 30 18.49 -0.63 5.06
N GLN A 31 19.14 -1.75 5.27
CA GLN A 31 20.09 -2.33 4.31
C GLN A 31 19.35 -3.29 3.39
N VAL A 32 19.32 -3.00 2.11
CA VAL A 32 18.79 -3.94 1.09
C VAL A 32 19.77 -5.08 0.87
N LEU A 33 19.28 -6.31 0.96
CA LEU A 33 20.04 -7.54 0.84
C LEU A 33 19.77 -8.27 -0.47
N ALA A 34 18.52 -8.21 -0.97
CA ALA A 34 18.11 -8.84 -2.21
C ALA A 34 16.98 -8.03 -2.86
N TYR A 35 16.91 -8.08 -4.19
CA TYR A 35 15.91 -7.37 -4.97
C TYR A 35 15.57 -8.15 -6.24
N ALA A 36 14.28 -8.31 -6.53
CA ALA A 36 13.80 -8.94 -7.75
C ALA A 36 12.56 -8.24 -8.27
N GLN A 37 12.42 -8.17 -9.60
CA GLN A 37 11.19 -7.64 -10.22
C GLN A 37 10.86 -8.42 -11.48
N GLU A 38 9.55 -8.45 -11.82
CA GLU A 38 9.01 -9.02 -13.05
C GLU A 38 7.90 -8.15 -13.61
N ASP A 39 7.67 -8.22 -14.92
CA ASP A 39 6.53 -7.58 -15.56
C ASP A 39 5.23 -8.23 -15.10
N SER A 40 4.22 -7.42 -14.77
CA SER A 40 2.91 -7.88 -14.31
C SER A 40 1.74 -7.42 -15.20
N SER A 41 2.01 -6.70 -16.27
CA SER A 41 1.02 -6.09 -17.15
C SER A 41 -0.03 -7.06 -17.71
N THR A 42 0.33 -8.35 -17.82
CA THR A 42 -0.54 -9.40 -18.35
C THR A 42 -1.40 -10.12 -17.31
N PHE A 43 -1.24 -9.82 -15.99
CA PHE A 43 -1.98 -10.51 -14.93
C PHE A 43 -2.39 -9.64 -13.74
N ILE A 44 -1.91 -8.37 -13.66
CA ILE A 44 -2.39 -7.35 -12.72
C ILE A 44 -2.84 -6.13 -13.52
N ARG A 45 -4.09 -5.70 -13.29
CA ARG A 45 -4.64 -4.49 -13.92
C ARG A 45 -5.29 -3.61 -12.87
N LYS A 46 -5.06 -2.30 -12.98
CA LYS A 46 -5.60 -1.31 -12.05
C LYS A 46 -5.35 -1.68 -10.57
N GLY A 47 -4.16 -2.27 -10.32
CA GLY A 47 -3.75 -2.73 -8.99
C GLY A 47 -4.49 -3.96 -8.47
N VAL A 48 -5.23 -4.68 -9.32
CA VAL A 48 -6.01 -5.87 -8.93
C VAL A 48 -5.55 -7.09 -9.72
N ILE A 49 -5.38 -8.21 -9.03
CA ILE A 49 -5.03 -9.50 -9.63
C ILE A 49 -6.23 -10.00 -10.45
N PHE A 50 -6.04 -10.25 -11.74
CA PHE A 50 -7.06 -10.83 -12.60
C PHE A 50 -6.68 -12.21 -13.15
N ASN A 51 -5.39 -12.58 -13.12
CA ASN A 51 -4.94 -13.93 -13.46
C ASN A 51 -4.16 -14.51 -12.27
N LEU A 52 -4.81 -15.42 -11.54
CA LEU A 52 -4.28 -15.99 -10.30
C LEU A 52 -3.04 -16.85 -10.56
N ASP A 53 -3.11 -17.73 -11.59
CA ASP A 53 -2.03 -18.67 -11.89
C ASP A 53 -0.75 -17.96 -12.32
N LYS A 54 -0.83 -16.97 -13.21
CA LYS A 54 0.33 -16.19 -13.63
C LYS A 54 0.90 -15.38 -12.47
N THR A 55 0.04 -14.84 -11.60
CA THR A 55 0.50 -14.12 -10.42
C THR A 55 1.27 -15.04 -9.46
N ALA A 56 0.74 -16.25 -9.20
CA ALA A 56 1.40 -17.23 -8.34
C ALA A 56 2.74 -17.71 -8.92
N GLN A 57 2.82 -17.90 -10.24
CA GLN A 57 4.07 -18.23 -10.92
C GLN A 57 5.12 -17.12 -10.79
N SER A 58 4.72 -15.86 -10.99
CA SER A 58 5.61 -14.72 -10.83
C SER A 58 6.07 -14.55 -9.38
N LEU A 59 5.17 -14.74 -8.40
CA LEU A 59 5.53 -14.74 -6.98
C LEU A 59 6.60 -15.79 -6.68
N THR A 60 6.40 -17.03 -7.16
CA THR A 60 7.38 -18.11 -6.99
C THR A 60 8.73 -17.75 -7.60
N SER A 61 8.74 -17.18 -8.81
CA SER A 61 9.97 -16.76 -9.49
C SER A 61 10.71 -15.67 -8.70
N ILE A 62 9.99 -14.65 -8.22
CA ILE A 62 10.56 -13.56 -7.41
C ILE A 62 11.16 -14.10 -6.11
N ILE A 63 10.41 -14.97 -5.39
CA ILE A 63 10.91 -15.57 -4.15
C ILE A 63 12.17 -16.37 -4.39
N ASN A 64 12.21 -17.23 -5.42
CA ASN A 64 13.40 -18.02 -5.74
C ASN A 64 14.62 -17.13 -6.05
N ARG A 65 14.42 -16.00 -6.71
CA ARG A 65 15.50 -15.05 -6.99
C ARG A 65 16.00 -14.38 -5.73
N LEU A 66 15.10 -13.94 -4.84
CA LEU A 66 15.48 -13.36 -3.55
C LEU A 66 16.23 -14.37 -2.68
N GLU A 67 15.76 -15.61 -2.57
CA GLU A 67 16.42 -16.68 -1.83
C GLU A 67 17.81 -17.01 -2.41
N GLY A 68 17.96 -16.98 -3.75
CA GLY A 68 19.23 -17.14 -4.42
C GLY A 68 20.28 -16.09 -4.02
N GLU A 69 19.87 -14.83 -3.82
CA GLU A 69 20.74 -13.75 -3.35
C GLU A 69 20.99 -13.80 -1.85
N LEU A 70 19.95 -14.09 -1.05
CA LEU A 70 20.03 -14.17 0.41
C LEU A 70 20.82 -15.39 0.90
N LYS A 71 20.89 -16.47 0.10
CA LYS A 71 21.39 -17.80 0.49
C LYS A 71 20.63 -18.37 1.69
N ASN A 72 19.37 -18.02 1.83
CA ASN A 72 18.44 -18.46 2.85
C ASN A 72 17.02 -18.52 2.28
N SER A 73 16.19 -19.38 2.85
CA SER A 73 14.79 -19.51 2.47
C SER A 73 13.91 -18.47 3.17
N ILE A 74 12.90 -18.01 2.45
CA ILE A 74 11.89 -17.08 2.91
C ILE A 74 10.68 -17.86 3.41
N ALA A 75 10.33 -17.72 4.68
CA ALA A 75 9.14 -18.33 5.26
C ALA A 75 7.87 -17.52 4.99
N LYS A 76 7.98 -16.20 5.07
CA LYS A 76 6.85 -15.27 4.97
C LYS A 76 7.27 -13.92 4.44
N VAL A 77 6.31 -13.16 3.91
CA VAL A 77 6.54 -11.82 3.36
C VAL A 77 5.46 -10.83 3.78
N TYR A 78 5.81 -9.55 3.83
CA TYR A 78 4.87 -8.45 3.91
C TYR A 78 4.35 -8.13 2.51
N VAL A 79 3.05 -7.87 2.38
CA VAL A 79 2.43 -7.55 1.09
C VAL A 79 1.52 -6.33 1.20
N GLY A 80 1.54 -5.47 0.18
CA GLY A 80 0.69 -4.30 0.08
C GLY A 80 -0.65 -4.60 -0.59
N ILE A 81 -1.74 -4.15 0.04
CA ILE A 81 -3.06 -4.13 -0.58
C ILE A 81 -3.32 -2.75 -1.17
N GLY A 82 -3.73 -2.71 -2.43
CA GLY A 82 -4.09 -1.50 -3.17
C GLY A 82 -5.13 -1.80 -4.25
N GLY A 83 -5.18 -0.94 -5.26
CA GLY A 83 -6.01 -1.15 -6.46
C GLY A 83 -7.32 -0.36 -6.46
N GLN A 84 -8.00 -0.41 -7.60
CA GLN A 84 -9.09 0.51 -7.97
C GLN A 84 -10.31 0.51 -7.04
N SER A 85 -10.53 -0.52 -6.25
CA SER A 85 -11.68 -0.59 -5.33
C SER A 85 -11.37 -0.05 -3.93
N LEU A 86 -10.10 0.24 -3.64
CA LEU A 86 -9.67 0.74 -2.34
C LEU A 86 -10.16 2.18 -2.14
N ARG A 87 -10.89 2.41 -1.08
CA ARG A 87 -11.38 3.73 -0.70
C ARG A 87 -11.75 3.80 0.77
N THR A 88 -11.98 5.00 1.25
CA THR A 88 -12.53 5.23 2.58
C THR A 88 -14.04 5.45 2.54
N VAL A 89 -14.72 4.94 3.55
CA VAL A 89 -16.15 5.15 3.82
C VAL A 89 -16.28 5.68 5.24
N ARG A 90 -16.95 6.83 5.38
CA ARG A 90 -17.27 7.41 6.70
C ARG A 90 -18.43 6.65 7.32
N ASN A 91 -18.31 6.35 8.61
CA ASN A 91 -19.38 5.78 9.40
C ASN A 91 -19.44 6.48 10.76
N VAL A 92 -20.65 6.53 11.31
CA VAL A 92 -20.92 7.14 12.61
C VAL A 92 -21.71 6.13 13.42
N VAL A 93 -21.22 5.82 14.62
CA VAL A 93 -21.92 5.00 15.60
C VAL A 93 -22.16 5.85 16.82
N SER A 94 -23.41 5.98 17.23
CA SER A 94 -23.79 6.76 18.39
C SER A 94 -24.51 5.90 19.42
N ARG A 95 -24.34 6.25 20.69
CA ARG A 95 -24.98 5.57 21.80
C ARG A 95 -25.44 6.56 22.87
N ASP A 96 -26.70 6.45 23.23
CA ASP A 96 -27.27 7.14 24.38
C ASP A 96 -27.02 6.30 25.64
N LEU A 97 -26.64 6.95 26.72
CA LEU A 97 -26.47 6.37 28.04
C LEU A 97 -27.70 6.71 28.87
N GLU A 98 -28.18 5.78 29.70
CA GLU A 98 -29.40 5.97 30.51
C GLU A 98 -29.27 7.15 31.50
N GLU A 99 -28.03 7.37 31.98
CA GLU A 99 -27.67 8.49 32.86
C GLU A 99 -26.34 9.09 32.40
N GLU A 100 -26.00 10.28 32.89
CA GLU A 100 -24.69 10.88 32.68
C GLU A 100 -23.63 10.02 33.36
N ALA A 101 -22.72 9.47 32.54
CA ALA A 101 -21.71 8.52 32.99
C ALA A 101 -20.32 8.89 32.48
N ILE A 102 -19.30 8.34 33.13
CA ILE A 102 -17.92 8.42 32.65
C ILE A 102 -17.75 7.44 31.48
N ILE A 103 -17.25 7.93 30.35
CA ILE A 103 -16.91 7.10 29.20
C ILE A 103 -15.76 6.16 29.54
N SER A 104 -16.02 4.86 29.44
CA SER A 104 -15.02 3.82 29.70
C SER A 104 -14.35 3.30 28.43
N GLU A 105 -13.22 2.61 28.57
CA GLU A 105 -12.53 1.93 27.48
C GLU A 105 -13.41 0.84 26.84
N GLU A 106 -14.19 0.12 27.64
CA GLU A 106 -15.09 -0.93 27.19
C GLU A 106 -16.19 -0.35 26.29
N LEU A 107 -16.74 0.83 26.65
CA LEU A 107 -17.73 1.50 25.82
C LEU A 107 -17.16 1.96 24.49
N VAL A 108 -15.94 2.52 24.49
CA VAL A 108 -15.23 2.94 23.28
C VAL A 108 -14.94 1.73 22.39
N SER A 109 -14.46 0.63 22.97
CA SER A 109 -14.24 -0.63 22.25
C SER A 109 -15.54 -1.18 21.65
N ALA A 110 -16.63 -1.20 22.41
CA ALA A 110 -17.94 -1.69 21.92
C ALA A 110 -18.47 -0.86 20.75
N ILE A 111 -18.27 0.46 20.75
CA ILE A 111 -18.63 1.33 19.62
C ILE A 111 -17.76 1.04 18.40
N GLY A 112 -16.47 0.74 18.60
CA GLY A 112 -15.56 0.31 17.53
C GLY A 112 -15.99 -1.03 16.94
N ASP A 113 -16.34 -2.01 17.76
CA ASP A 113 -16.82 -3.33 17.31
C ASP A 113 -18.13 -3.22 16.54
N GLU A 114 -19.04 -2.35 16.99
CA GLU A 114 -20.30 -2.06 16.29
C GLU A 114 -20.04 -1.43 14.91
N ASN A 115 -19.07 -0.52 14.79
CA ASN A 115 -18.67 0.03 13.50
C ASN A 115 -18.22 -1.05 12.52
N ILE A 116 -17.39 -2.00 12.96
CA ILE A 116 -16.88 -3.10 12.11
C ILE A 116 -18.01 -4.07 11.73
N ALA A 117 -18.98 -4.26 12.61
CA ALA A 117 -20.12 -5.15 12.37
C ALA A 117 -21.11 -4.62 11.33
N ILE A 118 -21.09 -3.32 11.01
CA ILE A 118 -21.95 -2.74 9.97
C ILE A 118 -21.43 -3.13 8.59
N PRO A 119 -22.17 -3.95 7.82
CA PRO A 119 -21.68 -4.42 6.53
C PRO A 119 -21.64 -3.29 5.49
N VAL A 120 -20.59 -3.29 4.68
CA VAL A 120 -20.51 -2.48 3.46
C VAL A 120 -20.75 -3.42 2.27
N VAL A 121 -21.75 -3.09 1.45
CA VAL A 121 -22.17 -3.97 0.35
C VAL A 121 -20.99 -4.30 -0.60
N ASP A 122 -20.75 -5.58 -0.82
CA ASP A 122 -19.70 -6.14 -1.68
C ASP A 122 -18.26 -5.71 -1.32
N MET A 123 -18.04 -5.23 -0.11
CA MET A 123 -16.75 -4.75 0.37
C MET A 123 -16.35 -5.41 1.68
N ASP A 124 -15.05 -5.60 1.85
CA ASP A 124 -14.44 -5.92 3.14
C ASP A 124 -13.90 -4.64 3.78
N ILE A 125 -14.08 -4.50 5.09
CA ILE A 125 -13.35 -3.51 5.88
C ILE A 125 -11.95 -4.08 6.11
N LEU A 126 -10.96 -3.41 5.53
CA LEU A 126 -9.55 -3.83 5.62
C LEU A 126 -8.88 -3.26 6.87
N ASP A 127 -9.26 -2.01 7.22
CA ASP A 127 -8.74 -1.30 8.37
C ASP A 127 -9.72 -0.19 8.77
N VAL A 128 -9.59 0.30 10.00
CA VAL A 128 -10.41 1.40 10.53
C VAL A 128 -9.49 2.50 11.04
N ALA A 129 -9.59 3.68 10.43
CA ALA A 129 -8.92 4.87 10.92
C ALA A 129 -9.86 5.62 11.87
N PRO A 130 -9.67 5.54 13.21
CA PRO A 130 -10.49 6.31 14.14
C PRO A 130 -10.27 7.79 13.89
N GLN A 131 -11.37 8.55 13.81
CA GLN A 131 -11.29 9.98 13.57
C GLN A 131 -11.37 10.75 14.88
N GLU A 132 -12.56 10.87 15.40
CA GLU A 132 -12.84 11.64 16.61
C GLU A 132 -14.11 11.09 17.26
N TYR A 133 -14.20 11.25 18.59
CA TYR A 133 -15.39 10.96 19.35
C TYR A 133 -15.99 12.28 19.82
N LYS A 134 -17.31 12.39 19.73
CA LYS A 134 -18.06 13.52 20.26
C LYS A 134 -18.82 13.10 21.52
N VAL A 135 -18.53 13.79 22.62
CA VAL A 135 -19.24 13.63 23.91
C VAL A 135 -19.76 14.99 24.29
N GLY A 136 -21.08 15.17 24.25
CA GLY A 136 -21.70 16.48 24.36
C GLY A 136 -21.21 17.44 23.26
N ASN A 137 -20.54 18.53 23.64
CA ASN A 137 -19.93 19.49 22.72
C ASN A 137 -18.42 19.27 22.50
N ASN A 138 -17.83 18.29 23.19
CA ASN A 138 -16.41 17.99 23.10
C ASN A 138 -16.12 17.00 21.96
N LEU A 139 -15.16 17.34 21.11
CA LEU A 139 -14.66 16.48 20.04
C LEU A 139 -13.20 16.14 20.34
N GLN A 140 -12.91 14.86 20.56
CA GLN A 140 -11.58 14.38 20.94
C GLN A 140 -11.25 13.05 20.29
N ALA A 141 -9.94 12.81 20.10
CA ALA A 141 -9.43 11.52 19.61
C ALA A 141 -9.60 10.40 20.63
N ASN A 142 -9.47 10.70 21.92
CA ASN A 142 -9.69 9.76 23.02
C ASN A 142 -10.76 10.33 23.97
N PRO A 143 -11.95 9.74 24.03
CA PRO A 143 -13.05 10.20 24.87
C PRO A 143 -13.03 9.59 26.28
N VAL A 144 -12.15 8.62 26.60
CA VAL A 144 -12.09 7.93 27.87
C VAL A 144 -11.89 8.92 29.01
N GLY A 145 -12.72 8.81 30.04
CA GLY A 145 -12.70 9.69 31.21
C GLY A 145 -13.58 10.96 31.08
N LEU A 146 -14.13 11.25 29.89
CA LEU A 146 -15.14 12.30 29.76
C LEU A 146 -16.46 11.87 30.36
N VAL A 147 -17.25 12.84 30.80
CA VAL A 147 -18.59 12.64 31.35
C VAL A 147 -19.63 13.08 30.32
N GLY A 148 -20.63 12.25 30.09
CA GLY A 148 -21.72 12.57 29.16
C GLY A 148 -22.84 11.53 29.16
N SER A 149 -23.98 11.90 28.61
CA SER A 149 -25.15 11.04 28.39
C SER A 149 -25.27 10.55 26.94
N HIS A 150 -24.40 11.02 26.05
CA HIS A 150 -24.38 10.64 24.63
C HIS A 150 -22.95 10.63 24.12
N ILE A 151 -22.58 9.57 23.38
CA ILE A 151 -21.31 9.46 22.69
C ILE A 151 -21.53 9.13 21.21
N GLU A 152 -20.80 9.81 20.33
CA GLU A 152 -20.78 9.57 18.89
C GLU A 152 -19.34 9.25 18.47
N GLY A 153 -19.09 8.03 18.01
CA GLY A 153 -17.83 7.62 17.40
C GLY A 153 -17.88 7.86 15.89
N ARG A 154 -16.89 8.58 15.37
CA ARG A 154 -16.72 8.84 13.94
C ARG A 154 -15.58 8.00 13.42
N PHE A 155 -15.86 7.20 12.41
CA PHE A 155 -14.89 6.26 11.84
C PHE A 155 -14.69 6.53 10.36
N LEU A 156 -13.49 6.24 9.90
CA LEU A 156 -13.13 6.21 8.50
C LEU A 156 -12.70 4.77 8.16
N ASN A 157 -13.62 3.99 7.63
CA ASN A 157 -13.36 2.60 7.26
C ASN A 157 -12.66 2.55 5.93
N ILE A 158 -11.51 1.87 5.86
CA ILE A 158 -10.79 1.59 4.62
C ILE A 158 -11.34 0.29 4.07
N VAL A 159 -11.95 0.37 2.91
CA VAL A 159 -12.65 -0.77 2.29
C VAL A 159 -12.11 -1.08 0.90
N ALA A 160 -12.19 -2.34 0.51
CA ALA A 160 -11.98 -2.79 -0.85
C ALA A 160 -12.93 -3.95 -1.17
N ARG A 161 -13.09 -4.29 -2.45
CA ARG A 161 -13.88 -5.48 -2.84
C ARG A 161 -13.32 -6.72 -2.14
N ALA A 162 -14.19 -7.57 -1.62
CA ALA A 162 -13.84 -8.82 -0.94
C ALA A 162 -12.92 -9.73 -1.79
N SER A 163 -13.06 -9.68 -3.12
CA SER A 163 -12.21 -10.42 -4.06
C SER A 163 -10.73 -10.00 -4.00
N VAL A 164 -10.41 -8.79 -3.58
CA VAL A 164 -9.02 -8.30 -3.54
C VAL A 164 -8.19 -9.11 -2.55
N ARG A 165 -8.65 -9.20 -1.30
CA ARG A 165 -8.01 -10.01 -0.25
C ARG A 165 -8.01 -11.50 -0.62
N LYS A 166 -9.16 -12.02 -1.05
CA LYS A 166 -9.31 -13.43 -1.41
C LYS A 166 -8.36 -13.86 -2.53
N ASN A 167 -8.25 -13.06 -3.59
CA ASN A 167 -7.35 -13.37 -4.71
C ASN A 167 -5.88 -13.30 -4.28
N LEU A 168 -5.54 -12.31 -3.43
CA LEU A 168 -4.20 -12.19 -2.87
C LEU A 168 -3.81 -13.44 -2.09
N GLU A 169 -4.62 -13.82 -1.10
CA GLU A 169 -4.39 -15.00 -0.26
C GLU A 169 -4.29 -16.27 -1.09
N HIS A 170 -5.14 -16.43 -2.10
CA HIS A 170 -5.11 -17.59 -2.99
C HIS A 170 -3.78 -17.67 -3.77
N CYS A 171 -3.29 -16.56 -4.32
CA CYS A 171 -2.01 -16.54 -5.05
C CYS A 171 -0.82 -16.90 -4.15
N PHE A 172 -0.79 -16.37 -2.92
CA PHE A 172 0.29 -16.67 -1.98
C PHE A 172 0.22 -18.12 -1.47
N GLN A 173 -0.97 -18.63 -1.22
CA GLN A 173 -1.16 -20.06 -0.88
C GLN A 173 -0.68 -20.98 -2.03
N GLN A 174 -1.01 -20.65 -3.26
CA GLN A 174 -0.57 -21.40 -4.45
C GLN A 174 0.95 -21.31 -4.64
N ALA A 175 1.57 -20.18 -4.34
CA ALA A 175 3.00 -19.99 -4.37
C ALA A 175 3.71 -20.62 -3.14
N LYS A 176 2.97 -21.13 -2.15
CA LYS A 176 3.48 -21.73 -0.91
C LYS A 176 4.36 -20.79 -0.08
N ILE A 177 3.98 -19.54 -0.03
CA ILE A 177 4.62 -18.50 0.80
C ILE A 177 3.58 -17.94 1.75
N ASP A 178 3.93 -17.86 3.03
CA ASP A 178 3.05 -17.28 4.03
C ASP A 178 3.09 -15.74 3.96
N ILE A 179 1.98 -15.13 4.32
CA ILE A 179 1.88 -13.67 4.46
C ILE A 179 2.13 -13.32 5.93
N ALA A 180 3.17 -12.53 6.18
CA ALA A 180 3.47 -12.03 7.51
C ALA A 180 2.42 -11.01 7.96
N ASP A 181 2.07 -10.08 7.05
CA ASP A 181 1.00 -9.12 7.23
C ASP A 181 0.54 -8.55 5.87
N GLN A 182 -0.73 -8.16 5.80
CA GLN A 182 -1.34 -7.48 4.65
C GLN A 182 -1.51 -6.01 4.99
N LEU A 183 -0.63 -5.19 4.46
CA LEU A 183 -0.57 -3.76 4.76
C LEU A 183 -1.31 -2.95 3.70
N ILE A 184 -1.96 -1.86 4.09
CA ILE A 184 -2.59 -0.94 3.16
C ILE A 184 -1.51 -0.12 2.46
N ALA A 185 -1.27 -0.39 1.17
CA ALA A 185 -0.16 0.19 0.40
C ALA A 185 -0.10 1.74 0.47
N PRO A 186 -1.20 2.49 0.30
CA PRO A 186 -1.15 3.95 0.44
C PRO A 186 -0.74 4.44 1.84
N LEU A 187 -1.08 3.71 2.90
CA LEU A 187 -0.70 4.11 4.27
C LEU A 187 0.79 3.92 4.50
N VAL A 188 1.35 2.79 4.08
CA VAL A 188 2.80 2.55 4.23
C VAL A 188 3.62 3.52 3.37
N THR A 189 3.13 3.88 2.18
CA THR A 189 3.74 4.91 1.34
C THR A 189 3.75 6.25 2.06
N ALA A 190 2.61 6.66 2.63
CA ALA A 190 2.50 7.91 3.38
C ALA A 190 3.44 7.93 4.60
N ASN A 191 3.54 6.82 5.33
CA ASN A 191 4.46 6.70 6.48
C ASN A 191 5.93 6.85 6.06
N ALA A 192 6.29 6.35 4.88
CA ALA A 192 7.65 6.41 4.38
C ALA A 192 8.05 7.82 3.86
N VAL A 193 7.12 8.61 3.32
CA VAL A 193 7.47 9.83 2.56
C VAL A 193 6.92 11.13 3.13
N LEU A 194 5.91 11.10 4.00
CA LEU A 194 5.33 12.27 4.62
C LEU A 194 5.97 12.55 5.99
N THR A 195 6.29 13.81 6.23
CA THR A 195 6.71 14.25 7.55
C THR A 195 5.50 14.41 8.49
N GLU A 196 5.73 14.31 9.79
CA GLU A 196 4.69 14.57 10.79
C GLU A 196 4.10 15.98 10.65
N SER A 197 4.94 16.98 10.37
CA SER A 197 4.52 18.36 10.15
C SER A 197 3.56 18.49 8.96
N GLU A 198 3.82 17.80 7.86
CA GLU A 198 2.93 17.79 6.67
C GLU A 198 1.58 17.16 7.01
N ARG A 199 1.58 15.99 7.64
CA ARG A 199 0.33 15.32 8.06
C ARG A 199 -0.47 16.14 9.06
N ARG A 200 0.20 16.85 9.97
CA ARG A 200 -0.45 17.74 10.93
C ARG A 200 -1.04 18.96 10.27
N SER A 201 -0.26 19.64 9.43
CA SER A 201 -0.67 20.89 8.78
C SER A 201 -1.76 20.69 7.72
N GLY A 202 -1.85 19.50 7.15
CA GLY A 202 -2.75 19.14 6.07
C GLY A 202 -2.03 19.05 4.73
N CYS A 203 -2.08 17.85 4.12
CA CYS A 203 -1.50 17.58 2.82
C CYS A 203 -2.31 16.55 2.05
N ALA A 204 -2.13 16.54 0.74
CA ALA A 204 -2.56 15.45 -0.14
C ALA A 204 -1.32 14.72 -0.68
N LEU A 205 -1.27 13.40 -0.50
CA LEU A 205 -0.31 12.53 -1.16
C LEU A 205 -0.98 11.91 -2.38
N ILE A 206 -0.39 12.11 -3.55
CA ILE A 206 -0.89 11.58 -4.81
C ILE A 206 0.16 10.63 -5.39
N ASP A 207 -0.22 9.36 -5.51
CA ASP A 207 0.62 8.32 -6.10
C ASP A 207 0.14 8.05 -7.53
N PHE A 208 0.92 8.53 -8.50
CA PHE A 208 0.69 8.30 -9.92
C PHE A 208 1.36 6.99 -10.35
N GLY A 209 0.58 5.92 -10.31
CA GLY A 209 1.00 4.58 -10.74
C GLY A 209 0.86 4.37 -12.26
N ALA A 210 1.07 3.11 -12.68
CA ALA A 210 0.92 2.72 -14.08
C ALA A 210 -0.54 2.72 -14.54
N ASP A 211 -1.43 2.07 -13.81
CA ASP A 211 -2.85 1.97 -14.17
C ASP A 211 -3.77 2.75 -13.22
N THR A 212 -3.25 3.22 -12.09
CA THR A 212 -4.04 3.87 -11.05
C THR A 212 -3.36 5.13 -10.54
N THR A 213 -4.18 6.06 -10.07
CA THR A 213 -3.73 7.21 -9.27
C THR A 213 -4.42 7.14 -7.92
N THR A 214 -3.62 7.03 -6.86
CA THR A 214 -4.10 6.97 -5.48
C THR A 214 -4.00 8.33 -4.83
N ILE A 215 -5.06 8.74 -4.16
CA ILE A 215 -5.15 10.05 -3.48
C ILE A 215 -5.42 9.79 -2.01
N SER A 216 -4.55 10.26 -1.12
CA SER A 216 -4.75 10.23 0.32
C SER A 216 -4.57 11.62 0.92
N VAL A 217 -5.51 12.03 1.75
CA VAL A 217 -5.53 13.35 2.38
C VAL A 217 -5.36 13.19 3.89
N TYR A 218 -4.43 13.96 4.45
CA TYR A 218 -4.11 13.97 5.87
C TYR A 218 -4.34 15.35 6.46
N LYS A 219 -4.82 15.39 7.70
CA LYS A 219 -4.95 16.59 8.53
C LYS A 219 -4.95 16.21 10.00
N ASN A 220 -4.22 16.95 10.83
CA ASN A 220 -4.06 16.68 12.27
C ASN A 220 -3.46 15.29 12.56
N ASN A 221 -2.53 14.85 11.72
CA ASN A 221 -1.89 13.51 11.74
C ASN A 221 -2.85 12.34 11.47
N ILE A 222 -4.06 12.60 11.00
CA ILE A 222 -5.10 11.59 10.76
C ILE A 222 -5.39 11.53 9.26
N LEU A 223 -5.56 10.32 8.73
CA LEU A 223 -6.11 10.11 7.40
C LEU A 223 -7.55 10.63 7.35
N ARG A 224 -7.86 11.48 6.40
CA ARG A 224 -9.19 12.09 6.23
C ARG A 224 -9.94 11.59 5.00
N PHE A 225 -9.18 11.09 4.01
CA PHE A 225 -9.74 10.60 2.77
C PHE A 225 -8.74 9.72 2.05
N LEU A 226 -9.22 8.65 1.43
CA LEU A 226 -8.44 7.77 0.55
C LEU A 226 -9.34 7.29 -0.58
N THR A 227 -8.83 7.39 -1.80
CA THR A 227 -9.48 6.82 -2.99
C THR A 227 -8.46 6.46 -4.06
N VAL A 228 -8.85 5.58 -4.97
CA VAL A 228 -8.04 5.17 -6.11
C VAL A 228 -8.81 5.40 -7.40
N LEU A 229 -8.23 6.21 -8.28
CA LEU A 229 -8.72 6.41 -9.63
C LEU A 229 -8.14 5.34 -10.55
N PRO A 230 -8.93 4.71 -11.44
CA PRO A 230 -8.47 3.70 -12.39
C PRO A 230 -7.83 4.32 -13.64
N LEU A 231 -7.04 5.36 -13.46
CA LEU A 231 -6.29 6.12 -14.45
C LEU A 231 -4.85 6.29 -14.00
N GLY A 232 -3.89 6.13 -14.89
CA GLY A 232 -2.47 6.26 -14.58
C GLY A 232 -1.62 6.44 -15.83
N GLY A 233 -0.32 6.23 -15.71
CA GLY A 233 0.65 6.41 -16.79
C GLY A 233 0.35 5.60 -18.06
N ASN A 234 -0.20 4.39 -17.92
CA ASN A 234 -0.61 3.55 -19.04
C ASN A 234 -1.82 4.11 -19.80
N SER A 235 -2.64 4.93 -19.16
CA SER A 235 -3.73 5.62 -19.87
C SER A 235 -3.17 6.59 -20.90
N ILE A 236 -2.10 7.29 -20.56
CA ILE A 236 -1.37 8.18 -21.49
C ILE A 236 -0.70 7.36 -22.59
N THR A 237 0.00 6.28 -22.25
CA THR A 237 0.68 5.41 -23.23
C THR A 237 -0.28 4.85 -24.26
N ARG A 238 -1.45 4.37 -23.83
CA ARG A 238 -2.49 3.86 -24.74
C ARG A 238 -3.04 4.94 -25.67
N ASP A 239 -3.19 6.16 -25.23
CA ASP A 239 -3.63 7.24 -26.12
C ASP A 239 -2.56 7.56 -27.18
N ILE A 240 -1.27 7.50 -26.83
CA ILE A 240 -0.17 7.70 -27.78
C ILE A 240 -0.20 6.64 -28.90
N THR A 241 -0.64 5.41 -28.63
CA THR A 241 -0.74 4.38 -29.68
C THR A 241 -1.69 4.76 -30.83
N THR A 242 -2.55 5.78 -30.66
CA THR A 242 -3.35 6.35 -31.75
C THR A 242 -2.52 6.93 -32.89
N LEU A 243 -1.23 7.23 -32.62
CA LEU A 243 -0.24 7.58 -33.64
C LEU A 243 0.29 6.36 -34.44
N GLN A 244 -0.39 5.21 -34.33
CA GLN A 244 -0.09 3.96 -35.02
C GLN A 244 1.27 3.37 -34.68
N MET A 245 1.52 3.16 -33.38
CA MET A 245 2.69 2.48 -32.84
C MET A 245 2.30 1.51 -31.72
N GLU A 246 3.19 0.59 -31.41
CA GLU A 246 3.02 -0.36 -30.29
C GLU A 246 3.17 0.33 -28.93
N GLU A 247 2.60 -0.29 -27.90
CA GLU A 247 2.61 0.29 -26.54
C GLU A 247 4.05 0.49 -25.98
N GLU A 248 4.98 -0.39 -26.30
CA GLU A 248 6.39 -0.28 -25.88
C GLU A 248 7.04 0.98 -26.45
N GLU A 249 6.80 1.23 -27.74
CA GLU A 249 7.30 2.41 -28.42
C GLU A 249 6.63 3.68 -27.89
N ALA A 250 5.32 3.67 -27.69
CA ALA A 250 4.58 4.77 -27.09
C ALA A 250 5.10 5.11 -25.68
N GLU A 251 5.40 4.10 -24.87
CA GLU A 251 5.98 4.28 -23.53
C GLU A 251 7.40 4.86 -23.59
N ARG A 252 8.21 4.42 -24.56
CA ARG A 252 9.55 4.94 -24.80
C ARG A 252 9.48 6.44 -25.16
N LEU A 253 8.63 6.81 -26.11
CA LEU A 253 8.47 8.19 -26.54
C LEU A 253 7.91 9.08 -25.43
N LYS A 254 6.91 8.59 -24.69
CA LYS A 254 6.38 9.30 -23.52
C LYS A 254 7.48 9.64 -22.50
N LYS A 255 8.37 8.69 -22.20
CA LYS A 255 9.48 8.91 -21.27
C LYS A 255 10.55 9.85 -21.81
N ALA A 256 10.81 9.80 -23.11
CA ALA A 256 11.88 10.58 -23.73
C ALA A 256 11.46 12.02 -24.07
N TYR A 257 10.24 12.23 -24.52
CA TYR A 257 9.76 13.49 -25.08
C TYR A 257 8.46 14.01 -24.46
N GLY A 258 7.85 13.25 -23.55
CA GLY A 258 6.58 13.60 -22.95
C GLY A 258 6.67 14.83 -22.04
N ASP A 259 5.73 15.74 -22.21
CA ASP A 259 5.57 16.97 -21.46
C ASP A 259 4.08 17.22 -21.20
N ALA A 260 3.69 17.35 -19.97
CA ALA A 260 2.30 17.56 -19.56
C ALA A 260 1.82 19.00 -19.81
N LEU A 261 2.72 19.89 -20.17
CA LEU A 261 2.45 21.29 -20.48
C LEU A 261 3.44 21.75 -21.54
N TYR A 262 3.25 21.23 -22.76
CA TYR A 262 4.15 21.49 -23.86
C TYR A 262 3.86 22.86 -24.48
N GLU A 263 4.87 23.70 -24.56
CA GLU A 263 4.84 24.97 -25.29
C GLU A 263 5.81 24.88 -26.46
N GLU A 264 5.28 25.08 -27.68
CA GLU A 264 6.06 25.12 -28.88
C GLU A 264 6.82 26.46 -28.93
N ASP A 265 8.13 26.38 -29.13
CA ASP A 265 8.94 27.61 -29.31
C ASP A 265 8.89 28.02 -30.81
N PRO A 266 8.22 29.13 -31.13
CA PRO A 266 8.06 29.53 -32.54
C PRO A 266 9.38 29.97 -33.20
N GLU A 267 10.46 30.17 -32.44
CA GLU A 267 11.78 30.55 -32.97
C GLU A 267 12.71 29.35 -33.22
N GLN A 268 12.29 28.13 -32.81
CA GLN A 268 13.07 26.92 -33.03
C GLN A 268 12.48 26.08 -34.17
N GLU A 269 13.34 25.29 -34.84
CA GLU A 269 12.86 24.24 -35.76
C GLU A 269 11.93 23.28 -35.05
N GLU A 270 10.87 22.85 -35.72
CA GLU A 270 9.87 21.92 -35.19
C GLU A 270 10.54 20.64 -34.72
N ALA A 271 10.42 20.37 -33.41
CA ALA A 271 11.03 19.20 -32.79
C ALA A 271 10.34 17.90 -33.27
N THR A 272 11.15 16.94 -33.69
CA THR A 272 10.66 15.63 -34.16
C THR A 272 11.30 14.50 -33.37
N CYS A 273 10.59 13.38 -33.27
CA CYS A 273 11.10 12.13 -32.74
C CYS A 273 10.93 11.01 -33.76
N LYS A 274 11.92 10.10 -33.78
CA LYS A 274 11.95 8.98 -34.69
C LYS A 274 11.45 7.73 -33.96
N LEU A 275 10.61 6.94 -34.65
CA LEU A 275 10.20 5.64 -34.18
C LEU A 275 11.31 4.61 -34.49
N ASP A 276 11.53 3.69 -33.56
CA ASP A 276 12.54 2.65 -33.70
C ASP A 276 12.06 1.54 -34.65
N ASP A 277 10.76 1.22 -34.64
CA ASP A 277 10.21 0.09 -35.37
C ASP A 277 10.19 0.26 -36.90
N ASP A 278 9.84 1.44 -37.40
CA ASP A 278 9.60 1.68 -38.80
C ASP A 278 10.29 2.93 -39.38
N ASN A 279 11.16 3.55 -38.62
CA ASN A 279 11.87 4.79 -38.95
C ASN A 279 10.96 6.00 -39.31
N ARG A 280 9.66 5.93 -39.01
CA ARG A 280 8.78 7.10 -39.15
C ARG A 280 9.23 8.23 -38.24
N ILE A 281 8.95 9.42 -38.65
CA ILE A 281 9.21 10.63 -37.87
C ILE A 281 7.85 11.22 -37.52
N ILE A 282 7.64 11.52 -36.25
CA ILE A 282 6.46 12.23 -35.76
C ILE A 282 6.89 13.53 -35.09
N LYS A 283 5.98 14.50 -35.06
CA LYS A 283 6.20 15.77 -34.38
C LYS A 283 6.07 15.58 -32.86
N VAL A 284 6.98 16.18 -32.15
CA VAL A 284 6.90 16.18 -30.65
C VAL A 284 5.64 16.92 -30.18
N ALA A 285 5.20 17.93 -30.94
CA ALA A 285 3.94 18.63 -30.68
C ALA A 285 2.71 17.69 -30.76
N ASP A 286 2.63 16.82 -31.77
CA ASP A 286 1.51 15.87 -31.91
C ASP A 286 1.49 14.87 -30.76
N LEU A 287 2.65 14.37 -30.36
CA LEU A 287 2.80 13.50 -29.19
C LEU A 287 2.32 14.21 -27.91
N ASN A 288 2.77 15.43 -27.69
CA ASN A 288 2.47 16.14 -26.45
C ASN A 288 1.04 16.68 -26.38
N ASN A 289 0.40 16.98 -27.50
CA ASN A 289 -1.03 17.30 -27.54
C ASN A 289 -1.88 16.13 -26.98
N ILE A 290 -1.52 14.89 -27.32
CA ILE A 290 -2.20 13.69 -26.80
C ILE A 290 -1.91 13.51 -25.30
N ILE A 291 -0.66 13.68 -24.91
CA ILE A 291 -0.23 13.55 -23.48
C ILE A 291 -0.97 14.59 -22.64
N GLU A 292 -0.96 15.86 -23.06
CA GLU A 292 -1.59 16.97 -22.34
C GLU A 292 -3.08 16.74 -22.13
N ALA A 293 -3.80 16.33 -23.19
CA ALA A 293 -5.23 16.05 -23.11
C ALA A 293 -5.56 14.97 -22.05
N ARG A 294 -4.78 13.89 -22.02
CA ARG A 294 -4.97 12.83 -21.02
C ARG A 294 -4.56 13.25 -19.62
N VAL A 295 -3.47 14.00 -19.49
CA VAL A 295 -3.02 14.53 -18.20
C VAL A 295 -4.05 15.50 -17.62
N GLU A 296 -4.62 16.38 -18.42
CA GLU A 296 -5.70 17.27 -17.97
C GLU A 296 -6.90 16.50 -17.42
N GLU A 297 -7.30 15.41 -18.06
CA GLU A 297 -8.37 14.56 -17.55
C GLU A 297 -8.00 13.93 -16.21
N ILE A 298 -6.81 13.35 -16.10
CA ILE A 298 -6.34 12.71 -14.86
C ILE A 298 -6.28 13.76 -13.73
N VAL A 299 -5.66 14.89 -13.97
CA VAL A 299 -5.51 15.98 -13.00
C VAL A 299 -6.87 16.56 -12.58
N ALA A 300 -7.80 16.72 -13.53
CA ALA A 300 -9.15 17.15 -13.22
C ALA A 300 -9.89 16.16 -12.27
N ASN A 301 -9.76 14.86 -12.55
CA ASN A 301 -10.33 13.82 -11.69
C ASN A 301 -9.66 13.79 -10.31
N VAL A 302 -8.34 13.91 -10.25
CA VAL A 302 -7.60 14.01 -8.97
C VAL A 302 -8.11 15.19 -8.14
N TRP A 303 -8.20 16.36 -8.76
CA TRP A 303 -8.68 17.55 -8.06
C TRP A 303 -10.13 17.42 -7.59
N ASN A 304 -11.01 16.86 -8.41
CA ASN A 304 -12.39 16.57 -8.04
C ASN A 304 -12.47 15.65 -6.81
N GLN A 305 -11.61 14.63 -6.71
CA GLN A 305 -11.57 13.77 -5.53
C GLN A 305 -11.10 14.51 -4.28
N ILE A 306 -10.14 15.41 -4.41
CA ILE A 306 -9.68 16.26 -3.29
C ILE A 306 -10.84 17.17 -2.82
N GLN A 307 -11.60 17.77 -3.76
CA GLN A 307 -12.78 18.57 -3.42
C GLN A 307 -13.87 17.74 -2.73
N LEU A 308 -14.13 16.51 -3.20
CA LEU A 308 -15.07 15.58 -2.54
C LEU A 308 -14.63 15.21 -1.12
N SER A 309 -13.36 15.28 -0.80
CA SER A 309 -12.86 15.09 0.57
C SER A 309 -13.30 16.20 1.52
N SER A 310 -13.62 17.40 1.01
CA SER A 310 -13.88 18.64 1.76
C SER A 310 -12.64 19.16 2.52
N TYR A 311 -11.45 18.88 1.98
CA TYR A 311 -10.16 19.33 2.54
C TYR A 311 -9.35 20.17 1.56
N GLU A 312 -9.88 20.56 0.41
CA GLU A 312 -9.18 21.35 -0.64
C GLU A 312 -8.62 22.67 -0.13
N ASP A 313 -9.28 23.29 0.82
CA ASP A 313 -8.88 24.56 1.47
C ASP A 313 -8.00 24.37 2.71
N LYS A 314 -7.71 23.12 3.11
CA LYS A 314 -7.01 22.75 4.35
C LYS A 314 -5.63 22.14 4.11
N LEU A 315 -5.15 22.16 2.87
CA LEU A 315 -3.87 21.57 2.47
C LEU A 315 -2.72 22.57 2.65
N LEU A 316 -2.47 23.03 3.86
CA LEU A 316 -1.45 24.04 4.16
C LEU A 316 -0.01 23.57 3.87
N ALA A 317 0.24 22.25 3.94
CA ALA A 317 1.49 21.66 3.51
C ALA A 317 1.52 21.33 2.02
N GLY A 318 0.40 21.49 1.31
CA GLY A 318 0.30 21.36 -0.13
C GLY A 318 0.12 19.92 -0.61
N ILE A 319 0.66 19.63 -1.78
CA ILE A 319 0.54 18.35 -2.46
C ILE A 319 1.91 17.67 -2.57
N ILE A 320 1.95 16.40 -2.28
CA ILE A 320 3.15 15.56 -2.42
C ILE A 320 2.88 14.51 -3.51
N LEU A 321 3.77 14.43 -4.49
CA LEU A 321 3.67 13.53 -5.63
C LEU A 321 4.61 12.34 -5.47
N THR A 322 4.15 11.14 -5.80
CA THR A 322 4.93 9.91 -5.82
C THR A 322 4.47 9.00 -6.96
N GLY A 323 5.15 7.88 -7.14
CA GLY A 323 4.86 6.93 -8.21
C GLY A 323 5.63 7.21 -9.50
N GLY A 324 5.76 6.18 -10.33
CA GLY A 324 6.56 6.24 -11.55
C GLY A 324 6.05 7.26 -12.58
N ALA A 325 4.73 7.39 -12.73
CA ALA A 325 4.14 8.32 -13.67
C ALA A 325 4.20 9.79 -13.19
N ALA A 326 4.50 10.05 -11.92
CA ALA A 326 4.72 11.40 -11.41
C ALA A 326 5.97 12.08 -12.01
N ASN A 327 6.85 11.32 -12.65
CA ASN A 327 8.05 11.84 -13.31
C ASN A 327 7.80 12.45 -14.70
N LEU A 328 6.57 12.44 -15.19
CA LEU A 328 6.23 13.13 -16.42
C LEU A 328 6.52 14.63 -16.27
N LYS A 329 7.28 15.17 -17.22
CA LYS A 329 7.68 16.58 -17.20
C LYS A 329 6.47 17.50 -17.10
N ASN A 330 6.55 18.53 -16.25
CA ASN A 330 5.49 19.53 -16.03
C ASN A 330 4.15 19.00 -15.46
N LEU A 331 4.09 17.77 -14.97
CA LEU A 331 2.89 17.25 -14.32
C LEU A 331 2.52 18.07 -13.07
N ASP A 332 3.51 18.45 -12.29
CA ASP A 332 3.35 19.33 -11.12
C ASP A 332 2.82 20.72 -11.49
N GLU A 333 3.29 21.29 -12.61
CA GLU A 333 2.80 22.59 -13.11
C GLU A 333 1.33 22.49 -13.56
N THR A 334 0.96 21.41 -14.27
CA THR A 334 -0.44 21.17 -14.66
C THR A 334 -1.34 21.07 -13.43
N LEU A 335 -0.86 20.35 -12.40
CA LEU A 335 -1.59 20.21 -11.14
C LEU A 335 -1.68 21.55 -10.38
N ARG A 336 -0.61 22.37 -10.38
CA ARG A 336 -0.56 23.72 -9.79
C ARG A 336 -1.54 24.65 -10.47
N LYS A 337 -1.57 24.66 -11.82
CA LYS A 337 -2.54 25.42 -12.61
C LYS A 337 -3.99 25.04 -12.26
N ARG A 338 -4.27 23.75 -12.09
CA ARG A 338 -5.62 23.26 -11.78
C ARG A 338 -6.07 23.52 -10.37
N SER A 339 -5.22 23.21 -9.40
CA SER A 339 -5.56 23.25 -7.96
C SER A 339 -5.43 24.64 -7.35
N LYS A 340 -4.61 25.52 -7.97
CA LYS A 340 -4.15 26.81 -7.39
C LYS A 340 -3.34 26.63 -6.11
N ILE A 341 -2.82 25.44 -5.86
CA ILE A 341 -1.92 25.15 -4.74
C ILE A 341 -0.49 25.28 -5.23
N GLU A 342 0.23 26.29 -4.71
CA GLU A 342 1.62 26.56 -5.10
C GLU A 342 2.60 25.52 -4.55
N LYS A 343 2.33 25.01 -3.36
CA LYS A 343 3.23 24.10 -2.66
C LYS A 343 3.04 22.66 -3.14
N ILE A 344 3.83 22.27 -4.14
CA ILE A 344 3.87 20.91 -4.67
C ILE A 344 5.32 20.42 -4.65
N ARG A 345 5.54 19.20 -4.15
CA ARG A 345 6.86 18.57 -4.14
C ARG A 345 6.81 17.10 -4.53
N MET A 346 7.89 16.59 -5.07
CA MET A 346 8.10 15.14 -5.23
C MET A 346 8.44 14.50 -3.89
N ALA A 347 7.83 13.35 -3.62
CA ALA A 347 8.14 12.52 -2.47
C ALA A 347 9.53 11.91 -2.61
N LYS A 348 10.30 11.97 -1.54
CA LYS A 348 11.63 11.36 -1.48
C LYS A 348 11.76 10.61 -0.17
N LEU A 349 12.26 9.38 -0.23
CA LEU A 349 12.75 8.72 0.98
C LEU A 349 13.92 9.54 1.54
N PRO A 350 14.03 9.72 2.86
CA PRO A 350 15.17 10.36 3.46
C PRO A 350 16.47 9.67 3.01
N ARG A 351 17.49 10.46 2.61
CA ARG A 351 18.72 9.95 1.96
C ARG A 351 19.45 8.85 2.73
N ASN A 352 19.30 8.82 4.04
CA ASN A 352 20.02 7.90 4.93
C ASN A 352 19.15 6.76 5.46
N THR A 353 17.93 6.57 4.92
CA THR A 353 17.04 5.52 5.42
C THR A 353 17.17 4.20 4.67
N VAL A 354 17.64 4.23 3.41
CA VAL A 354 17.81 3.02 2.59
C VAL A 354 19.22 2.97 2.03
N HIS A 355 19.91 1.88 2.34
CA HIS A 355 21.21 1.55 1.78
C HIS A 355 21.03 0.39 0.79
N ALA A 356 21.27 0.66 -0.48
CA ALA A 356 21.18 -0.32 -1.56
C ALA A 356 22.23 -0.04 -2.63
N PRO A 357 22.64 -1.04 -3.42
CA PRO A 357 23.43 -0.83 -4.62
C PRO A 357 22.75 0.19 -5.55
N SER A 358 23.57 0.99 -6.24
CA SER A 358 23.07 2.09 -7.09
C SER A 358 22.22 1.63 -8.27
N ASN A 359 22.37 0.39 -8.69
CA ASN A 359 21.56 -0.23 -9.75
C ASN A 359 20.16 -0.67 -9.29
N ILE A 360 19.92 -0.76 -7.98
CA ILE A 360 18.65 -1.14 -7.39
C ILE A 360 17.84 0.10 -7.00
N LEU A 361 18.48 1.06 -6.31
CA LEU A 361 17.81 2.22 -5.77
C LEU A 361 17.48 3.24 -6.87
N LYS A 362 16.20 3.43 -7.15
CA LYS A 362 15.70 4.49 -8.03
C LYS A 362 15.34 5.73 -7.20
N LYS A 363 15.65 6.90 -7.74
CA LYS A 363 15.36 8.18 -7.07
C LYS A 363 14.09 8.86 -7.61
N ASP A 364 13.26 8.08 -8.30
CA ASP A 364 12.10 8.56 -9.05
C ASP A 364 10.76 8.37 -8.33
N GLY A 365 10.78 7.94 -7.07
CA GLY A 365 9.55 7.69 -6.28
C GLY A 365 8.82 6.39 -6.62
N SER A 366 9.23 5.66 -7.66
CA SER A 366 8.57 4.42 -8.10
C SER A 366 8.75 3.22 -7.15
N GLN A 367 9.57 3.35 -6.12
CA GLN A 367 9.84 2.33 -5.11
C GLN A 367 9.38 2.72 -3.70
N ASN A 368 8.72 3.87 -3.55
CA ASN A 368 8.37 4.37 -2.23
C ASN A 368 7.41 3.44 -1.48
N THR A 369 6.45 2.84 -2.16
CA THR A 369 5.55 1.83 -1.58
C THR A 369 6.30 0.59 -1.13
N LEU A 370 7.18 0.06 -1.99
CA LEU A 370 7.99 -1.13 -1.69
C LEU A 370 8.84 -0.93 -0.43
N PHE A 371 9.54 0.19 -0.33
CA PHE A 371 10.33 0.50 0.85
C PHE A 371 9.46 0.82 2.07
N GLY A 372 8.29 1.41 1.86
CA GLY A 372 7.28 1.58 2.92
C GLY A 372 6.88 0.25 3.54
N LEU A 373 6.59 -0.77 2.72
CA LEU A 373 6.31 -2.13 3.19
C LEU A 373 7.49 -2.72 4.00
N LEU A 374 8.71 -2.52 3.51
CA LEU A 374 9.91 -3.01 4.17
C LEU A 374 10.14 -2.32 5.53
N PHE A 375 9.87 -1.02 5.64
CA PHE A 375 10.01 -0.27 6.89
C PHE A 375 8.99 -0.69 7.96
N GLU A 376 7.76 -0.98 7.58
CA GLU A 376 6.70 -1.43 8.48
C GLU A 376 6.94 -2.85 9.01
N GLY A 377 7.68 -3.67 8.26
CA GLY A 377 8.02 -5.03 8.68
C GLY A 377 8.78 -5.05 10.03
N ASN A 378 8.35 -5.93 10.94
CA ASN A 378 8.93 -6.07 12.28
C ASN A 378 9.22 -7.53 12.67
N GLN A 379 8.88 -8.49 11.82
CA GLN A 379 9.12 -9.91 12.06
C GLN A 379 10.22 -10.44 11.16
N ASN A 380 11.03 -11.37 11.65
CA ASN A 380 11.98 -12.09 10.83
C ASN A 380 11.22 -12.94 9.80
N CYS A 381 11.55 -12.75 8.53
CA CYS A 381 10.97 -13.48 7.39
C CYS A 381 11.80 -14.70 6.96
N CYS A 382 12.99 -14.91 7.54
CA CYS A 382 13.82 -16.08 7.28
C CYS A 382 13.14 -17.36 7.80
N LEU A 383 13.18 -18.43 7.00
CA LEU A 383 12.82 -19.75 7.48
C LEU A 383 13.89 -20.22 8.48
N THR A 384 13.61 -20.12 9.76
CA THR A 384 14.43 -20.71 10.79
C THR A 384 14.01 -22.17 10.97
N GLU A 385 14.94 -23.12 10.84
CA GLU A 385 14.68 -24.48 11.28
C GLU A 385 14.29 -24.41 12.75
N THR A 386 13.02 -24.72 13.06
CA THR A 386 12.61 -24.95 14.44
C THR A 386 13.49 -26.09 14.96
N ALA A 387 14.34 -25.80 15.95
CA ALA A 387 15.06 -26.84 16.65
C ALA A 387 14.03 -27.93 17.02
N PRO A 388 14.30 -29.22 16.75
CA PRO A 388 13.34 -30.26 17.04
C PRO A 388 12.91 -30.11 18.50
N GLN A 389 11.61 -29.92 18.72
CA GLN A 389 11.06 -29.91 20.08
C GLN A 389 11.54 -31.18 20.74
N ALA A 390 12.30 -31.05 21.82
CA ALA A 390 12.64 -32.19 22.66
C ALA A 390 11.35 -32.96 22.93
N PRO A 391 11.34 -34.27 22.71
CA PRO A 391 10.14 -35.06 22.95
C PRO A 391 9.62 -34.76 24.35
N ALA A 392 8.35 -34.43 24.42
CA ALA A 392 7.68 -34.19 25.69
C ALA A 392 8.03 -35.35 26.63
N PRO A 393 8.38 -35.09 27.92
CA PRO A 393 8.70 -36.17 28.85
C PRO A 393 7.52 -37.14 28.84
N SER A 394 7.81 -38.39 28.48
CA SER A 394 6.84 -39.47 28.51
C SER A 394 6.34 -39.59 29.95
N VAL A 395 5.09 -39.25 30.15
CA VAL A 395 4.39 -39.53 31.39
C VAL A 395 4.36 -41.05 31.51
N SER A 396 5.22 -41.59 32.39
CA SER A 396 5.17 -42.98 32.77
C SER A 396 3.78 -43.25 33.33
N LYS A 397 3.04 -44.17 32.69
CA LYS A 397 1.80 -44.68 33.26
C LYS A 397 2.13 -45.31 34.60
N PRO A 398 1.34 -45.05 35.68
CA PRO A 398 1.51 -45.76 36.89
C PRO A 398 1.27 -47.26 36.67
N GLU A 399 2.20 -48.10 37.12
CA GLU A 399 2.01 -49.53 37.16
C GLU A 399 0.74 -49.88 37.97
N PRO A 400 -0.05 -50.88 37.55
CA PRO A 400 -1.20 -51.29 38.35
C PRO A 400 -0.73 -51.94 39.63
N GLU A 401 -1.19 -51.41 40.78
CA GLU A 401 -1.03 -52.04 42.10
C GLU A 401 -1.67 -53.45 42.07
N VAL A 402 -0.81 -54.44 42.26
CA VAL A 402 -1.26 -55.84 42.46
C VAL A 402 -1.76 -55.95 43.87
N HIS A 403 -3.07 -55.95 44.06
CA HIS A 403 -3.66 -56.38 45.34
C HIS A 403 -3.53 -57.89 45.43
N THR A 404 -2.60 -58.35 46.28
CA THR A 404 -2.59 -59.72 46.79
C THR A 404 -3.74 -59.87 47.76
N VAL A 405 -4.71 -60.67 47.37
CA VAL A 405 -5.75 -61.16 48.29
C VAL A 405 -5.18 -62.35 49.01
N ASP A 406 -4.89 -62.21 50.31
CA ASP A 406 -4.62 -63.30 51.17
C ASP A 406 -5.92 -64.10 51.41
N MET A 407 -5.93 -65.33 50.94
CA MET A 407 -6.88 -66.37 51.36
C MET A 407 -6.21 -67.22 52.39
N PHE A 408 -6.62 -67.09 53.62
CA PHE A 408 -6.55 -68.11 54.65
C PHE A 408 -7.71 -67.87 55.60
N GLU A 409 -8.64 -68.83 55.58
CA GLU A 409 -8.96 -69.85 56.54
C GLU A 409 -9.26 -69.26 57.95
N ASP A 410 -10.47 -69.53 58.44
CA ASP A 410 -10.64 -70.63 59.35
C ASP A 410 -12.12 -70.96 59.62
N ASP A 411 -12.34 -72.28 59.69
CA ASP A 411 -13.50 -72.98 60.18
C ASP A 411 -13.73 -72.74 61.67
N GLN A 412 -14.97 -73.05 62.09
CA GLN A 412 -15.50 -73.44 63.40
C GLN A 412 -16.26 -72.32 64.11
N GLU A 413 -17.51 -72.45 64.25
CA GLU A 413 -18.55 -73.27 64.96
C GLU A 413 -19.94 -72.76 64.50
#